data_5b5f267c21ebca9b4da94e1dd33ef3f4
#
_entry.id   5b5f267c21ebca9b4da94e1dd33ef3f4
#
_cell.length_a   1.000
_cell.length_b   1.000
_cell.length_c   1.000
_cell.angle_alpha   90.00
_cell.angle_beta   90.00
_cell.angle_gamma   90.00
#
_symmetry.space_group_name_H-M   'P 1'
#
loop_
_entity.id
_entity.type
_entity.pdbx_description
1 polymer ?
#
loop_
_entity_poly.entity_id
_entity_poly.type
_entity_poly.pdbx_seq_one_letter_code
_entity_poly.pdbx_strand_id
1 'polypeptide(L)'
;EGRRLTSRPMKGTIGRHPDPEFDRLAAAHLARSEKDLAENTMIVDMVRNDLGRIAECGTVRVPALHTVETYPTLHTMTSTVVADSDAGLAEVFGALFPAASITGAPKVRTSEIIEALEGDGRGIYTGAIGALAPDGTMEFNIAIRTVWIDRELGTAEYGVGGGIVWDSNPDEEW
;
A
#
# COMPACT_ATOMS: atom_id res chain seq x y z
N GLU A 1 11.20 15.01 -20.39
CA GLU A 1 9.74 14.88 -20.36
C GLU A 1 9.35 14.48 -18.95
N GLY A 2 8.47 15.25 -18.32
CA GLY A 2 8.16 15.29 -16.91
C GLY A 2 8.18 13.96 -16.16
N ARG A 3 8.67 13.98 -14.94
CA ARG A 3 8.75 12.81 -14.06
C ARG A 3 7.38 12.58 -13.44
N ARG A 4 6.64 11.62 -13.95
CA ARG A 4 5.37 11.23 -13.37
C ARG A 4 5.57 10.23 -12.25
N LEU A 5 5.07 10.57 -11.08
CA LEU A 5 4.92 9.66 -9.95
C LEU A 5 3.55 9.01 -10.01
N THR A 6 3.50 7.69 -9.78
CA THR A 6 2.25 6.95 -9.70
C THR A 6 2.29 6.07 -8.46
N SER A 7 1.24 6.15 -7.65
CA SER A 7 1.03 5.25 -6.51
C SER A 7 -0.29 4.51 -6.69
N ARG A 8 -0.28 3.20 -6.40
CA ARG A 8 -1.45 2.34 -6.54
C ARG A 8 -1.80 1.69 -5.21
N PRO A 9 -2.44 2.45 -4.29
CA PRO A 9 -2.92 1.87 -3.04
C PRO A 9 -3.96 0.78 -3.29
N MET A 10 -3.83 -0.30 -2.52
CA MET A 10 -4.68 -1.47 -2.58
C MET A 10 -5.25 -1.74 -1.20
N LYS A 11 -6.58 -1.80 -1.09
CA LYS A 11 -7.32 -2.18 0.11
C LYS A 11 -8.60 -2.90 -0.30
N GLY A 12 -8.92 -3.96 0.42
CA GLY A 12 -10.03 -4.84 0.07
C GLY A 12 -9.61 -5.96 -0.87
N THR A 13 -9.83 -7.19 -0.42
CA THR A 13 -9.48 -8.40 -1.18
C THR A 13 -10.52 -9.49 -0.88
N ILE A 14 -10.94 -10.20 -1.92
CA ILE A 14 -11.84 -11.35 -1.81
C ILE A 14 -11.34 -12.47 -2.72
N GLY A 15 -11.42 -13.72 -2.25
CA GLY A 15 -11.03 -14.88 -3.03
C GLY A 15 -11.91 -15.07 -4.27
N ARG A 16 -11.37 -15.70 -5.31
CA ARG A 16 -12.11 -16.14 -6.49
C ARG A 16 -13.00 -17.32 -6.16
N HIS A 17 -14.12 -17.43 -6.85
CA HIS A 17 -14.99 -18.58 -6.74
C HIS A 17 -14.94 -19.43 -8.02
N PRO A 18 -14.94 -20.78 -7.93
CA PRO A 18 -14.91 -21.65 -9.12
C PRO A 18 -16.12 -21.49 -10.03
N ASP A 19 -17.30 -21.20 -9.47
CA ASP A 19 -18.51 -20.90 -10.23
C ASP A 19 -18.48 -19.44 -10.70
N PRO A 20 -18.62 -19.18 -12.02
CA PRO A 20 -18.53 -17.82 -12.58
C PRO A 20 -19.60 -16.85 -12.07
N GLU A 21 -20.78 -17.32 -11.68
CA GLU A 21 -21.84 -16.46 -11.16
C GLU A 21 -21.51 -15.99 -9.75
N PHE A 22 -21.08 -16.90 -8.87
CA PHE A 22 -20.63 -16.57 -7.53
C PHE A 22 -19.36 -15.71 -7.55
N ASP A 23 -18.44 -15.96 -8.49
CA ASP A 23 -17.24 -15.14 -8.69
C ASP A 23 -17.58 -13.68 -9.05
N ARG A 24 -18.54 -13.49 -9.95
CA ARG A 24 -19.06 -12.16 -10.30
C ARG A 24 -19.74 -11.47 -9.11
N LEU A 25 -20.49 -12.24 -8.30
CA LEU A 25 -21.12 -11.72 -7.08
C LEU A 25 -20.06 -11.31 -6.03
N ALA A 26 -18.98 -12.07 -5.88
CA ALA A 26 -17.87 -11.75 -5.01
C ALA A 26 -17.20 -10.41 -5.42
N ALA A 27 -16.89 -10.22 -6.70
CA ALA A 27 -16.36 -8.96 -7.21
C ALA A 27 -17.33 -7.78 -6.99
N ALA A 28 -18.64 -8.00 -7.22
CA ALA A 28 -19.66 -6.98 -7.00
C ALA A 28 -19.88 -6.67 -5.51
N HIS A 29 -19.69 -7.64 -4.63
CA HIS A 29 -19.71 -7.45 -3.18
C HIS A 29 -18.54 -6.55 -2.76
N LEU A 30 -17.31 -6.88 -3.19
CA LEU A 30 -16.12 -6.06 -2.91
C LEU A 30 -16.33 -4.61 -3.37
N ALA A 31 -16.86 -4.41 -4.58
CA ALA A 31 -17.11 -3.08 -5.13
C ALA A 31 -18.09 -2.23 -4.31
N ARG A 32 -18.88 -2.82 -3.42
CA ARG A 32 -19.92 -2.17 -2.60
C ARG A 32 -19.63 -2.27 -1.10
N SER A 33 -18.54 -2.89 -0.70
CA SER A 33 -18.16 -3.02 0.71
C SER A 33 -17.85 -1.63 1.29
N GLU A 34 -18.69 -1.13 2.16
CA GLU A 34 -18.52 0.18 2.79
C GLU A 34 -17.20 0.26 3.55
N LYS A 35 -16.80 -0.82 4.25
CA LYS A 35 -15.52 -0.92 4.95
C LYS A 35 -14.35 -0.75 3.97
N ASP A 36 -14.31 -1.54 2.90
CA ASP A 36 -13.20 -1.52 1.95
C ASP A 36 -13.12 -0.21 1.17
N LEU A 37 -14.28 0.37 0.81
CA LEU A 37 -14.37 1.71 0.20
C LEU A 37 -13.81 2.79 1.12
N ALA A 38 -14.18 2.77 2.40
CA ALA A 38 -13.71 3.75 3.38
C ALA A 38 -12.20 3.62 3.63
N GLU A 39 -11.69 2.39 3.83
CA GLU A 39 -10.27 2.13 4.01
C GLU A 39 -9.45 2.55 2.78
N ASN A 40 -9.91 2.22 1.58
CA ASN A 40 -9.23 2.59 0.35
C ASN A 40 -9.21 4.11 0.16
N THR A 41 -10.32 4.79 0.41
CA THR A 41 -10.41 6.26 0.35
C THR A 41 -9.43 6.92 1.32
N MET A 42 -9.36 6.43 2.56
CA MET A 42 -8.44 6.96 3.57
C MET A 42 -6.98 6.85 3.09
N ILE A 43 -6.58 5.71 2.55
CA ILE A 43 -5.21 5.55 2.04
C ILE A 43 -4.94 6.41 0.80
N VAL A 44 -5.92 6.55 -0.09
CA VAL A 44 -5.82 7.48 -1.23
C VAL A 44 -5.56 8.90 -0.77
N ASP A 45 -6.27 9.38 0.25
CA ASP A 45 -6.07 10.73 0.78
C ASP A 45 -4.69 10.90 1.44
N MET A 46 -4.19 9.89 2.14
CA MET A 46 -2.84 9.91 2.68
C MET A 46 -1.78 9.96 1.59
N VAL A 47 -1.93 9.14 0.53
CA VAL A 47 -1.02 9.14 -0.62
C VAL A 47 -1.07 10.48 -1.37
N ARG A 48 -2.26 11.07 -1.52
CA ARG A 48 -2.41 12.42 -2.09
C ARG A 48 -1.67 13.47 -1.27
N ASN A 49 -1.77 13.40 0.05
CA ASN A 49 -1.03 14.28 0.96
C ASN A 49 0.49 14.08 0.81
N ASP A 50 0.97 12.85 0.82
CA ASP A 50 2.39 12.52 0.70
C ASP A 50 2.96 12.99 -0.65
N LEU A 51 2.29 12.69 -1.76
CA LEU A 51 2.67 13.18 -3.09
C LEU A 51 2.58 14.70 -3.19
N GLY A 52 1.57 15.31 -2.59
CA GLY A 52 1.38 16.77 -2.59
C GLY A 52 2.53 17.56 -1.96
N ARG A 53 3.37 16.92 -1.14
CA ARG A 53 4.56 17.54 -0.54
C ARG A 53 5.69 17.78 -1.53
N ILE A 54 5.72 17.02 -2.62
CA ILE A 54 6.81 17.04 -3.62
C ILE A 54 6.32 17.26 -5.05
N ALA A 55 5.00 17.29 -5.25
CA ALA A 55 4.39 17.46 -6.56
C ALA A 55 4.37 18.93 -6.99
N GLU A 56 4.38 19.14 -8.30
CA GLU A 56 4.02 20.43 -8.88
C GLU A 56 2.58 20.79 -8.49
N CYS A 57 2.35 22.06 -8.18
CA CYS A 57 1.07 22.54 -7.72
C CYS A 57 -0.06 22.21 -8.73
N GLY A 58 -1.13 21.58 -8.25
CA GLY A 58 -2.30 21.22 -9.07
C GLY A 58 -2.16 19.97 -9.93
N THR A 59 -1.04 19.22 -9.83
CA THR A 59 -0.81 18.01 -10.62
C THR A 59 -1.26 16.72 -9.95
N VAL A 60 -1.50 16.73 -8.64
CA VAL A 60 -2.00 15.54 -7.91
C VAL A 60 -3.42 15.22 -8.34
N ARG A 61 -3.63 14.03 -8.88
CA ARG A 61 -4.92 13.55 -9.41
C ARG A 61 -5.16 12.10 -9.05
N VAL A 62 -6.44 11.71 -9.05
CA VAL A 62 -6.89 10.32 -8.82
C VAL A 62 -7.63 9.86 -10.09
N PRO A 63 -6.93 9.40 -11.13
CA PRO A 63 -7.56 9.00 -12.39
C PRO A 63 -8.42 7.73 -12.26
N ALA A 64 -8.18 6.89 -11.26
CA ALA A 64 -8.98 5.73 -10.97
C ALA A 64 -9.16 5.59 -9.46
N LEU A 65 -10.40 5.43 -9.02
CA LEU A 65 -10.79 5.26 -7.62
C LEU A 65 -11.65 3.99 -7.48
N HIS A 66 -11.35 3.16 -6.48
CA HIS A 66 -12.13 1.96 -6.15
C HIS A 66 -12.30 0.97 -7.31
N THR A 67 -11.28 0.79 -8.13
CA THR A 67 -11.32 -0.16 -9.25
C THR A 67 -11.13 -1.58 -8.72
N VAL A 68 -12.07 -2.48 -9.01
CA VAL A 68 -11.91 -3.91 -8.71
C VAL A 68 -11.11 -4.56 -9.83
N GLU A 69 -9.95 -5.07 -9.50
CA GLU A 69 -9.06 -5.82 -10.39
C GLU A 69 -9.17 -7.31 -10.10
N THR A 70 -9.17 -8.12 -11.16
CA THR A 70 -9.28 -9.58 -11.06
C THR A 70 -7.94 -10.24 -11.37
N TYR A 71 -7.45 -10.99 -10.41
CA TYR A 71 -6.25 -11.82 -10.53
C TYR A 71 -6.63 -13.31 -10.56
N PRO A 72 -5.71 -14.23 -10.87
CA PRO A 72 -6.02 -15.64 -10.95
C PRO A 72 -6.65 -16.24 -9.69
N THR A 73 -6.27 -15.74 -8.50
CA THR A 73 -6.70 -16.29 -7.19
C THR A 73 -7.60 -15.39 -6.38
N LEU A 74 -7.70 -14.09 -6.75
CA LEU A 74 -8.44 -13.10 -5.96
C LEU A 74 -8.96 -11.95 -6.81
N HIS A 75 -9.96 -11.23 -6.27
CA HIS A 75 -10.28 -9.86 -6.67
C HIS A 75 -9.73 -8.89 -5.62
N THR A 76 -9.27 -7.74 -6.04
CA THR A 76 -8.79 -6.69 -5.13
C THR A 76 -9.24 -5.32 -5.57
N MET A 77 -9.44 -4.42 -4.60
CA MET A 77 -9.80 -3.04 -4.88
C MET A 77 -8.53 -2.18 -4.88
N THR A 78 -8.27 -1.51 -6.00
CA THR A 78 -7.15 -0.60 -6.19
C THR A 78 -7.63 0.79 -6.55
N SER A 79 -6.83 1.79 -6.17
CA SER A 79 -6.97 3.16 -6.66
C SER A 79 -5.65 3.60 -7.26
N THR A 80 -5.67 4.64 -8.08
CA THR A 80 -4.46 5.19 -8.70
C THR A 80 -4.37 6.67 -8.38
N VAL A 81 -3.24 7.07 -7.81
CA VAL A 81 -2.91 8.47 -7.55
C VAL A 81 -1.69 8.81 -8.38
N VAL A 82 -1.75 9.92 -9.10
CA VAL A 82 -0.64 10.41 -9.93
C VAL A 82 -0.28 11.84 -9.54
N ALA A 83 0.98 12.18 -9.75
CA ALA A 83 1.49 13.54 -9.62
C ALA A 83 2.65 13.74 -10.59
N ASP A 84 2.86 14.97 -11.04
CA ASP A 84 4.06 15.35 -11.76
C ASP A 84 5.02 16.03 -10.77
N SER A 85 6.33 15.69 -10.82
CA SER A 85 7.33 16.16 -9.85
C SER A 85 8.74 16.11 -10.43
N ASP A 86 9.55 17.08 -10.06
CA ASP A 86 11.00 17.11 -10.34
C ASP A 86 11.84 16.61 -9.16
N ALA A 87 11.19 16.10 -8.09
CA ALA A 87 11.86 15.59 -6.90
C ALA A 87 12.81 14.44 -7.23
N GLY A 88 13.98 14.44 -6.60
CA GLY A 88 14.92 13.34 -6.67
C GLY A 88 14.47 12.12 -5.88
N LEU A 89 15.15 10.99 -6.07
CA LEU A 89 14.82 9.73 -5.41
C LEU A 89 14.74 9.87 -3.87
N ALA A 90 15.70 10.56 -3.26
CA ALA A 90 15.74 10.76 -1.81
C ALA A 90 14.52 11.55 -1.31
N GLU A 91 14.08 12.57 -2.04
CA GLU A 91 12.92 13.38 -1.70
C GLU A 91 11.63 12.57 -1.87
N VAL A 92 11.52 11.75 -2.94
CA VAL A 92 10.39 10.85 -3.14
C VAL A 92 10.28 9.86 -1.98
N PHE A 93 11.39 9.23 -1.56
CA PHE A 93 11.38 8.36 -0.39
C PHE A 93 11.05 9.11 0.90
N GLY A 94 11.63 10.30 1.12
CA GLY A 94 11.33 11.12 2.30
C GLY A 94 9.86 11.56 2.39
N ALA A 95 9.16 11.68 1.26
CA ALA A 95 7.74 11.99 1.23
C ALA A 95 6.84 10.75 1.42
N LEU A 96 7.15 9.65 0.72
CA LEU A 96 6.27 8.48 0.63
C LEU A 96 6.54 7.42 1.72
N PHE A 97 7.76 7.39 2.28
CA PHE A 97 8.15 6.40 3.29
C PHE A 97 8.17 6.98 4.72
N PRO A 98 7.84 6.14 5.71
CA PRO A 98 7.20 4.84 5.57
C PRO A 98 5.81 4.95 4.93
N ALA A 99 5.37 3.89 4.24
CA ALA A 99 4.11 3.92 3.51
C ALA A 99 2.91 4.10 4.45
N ALA A 100 2.02 4.99 4.08
CA ALA A 100 0.84 5.34 4.88
C ALA A 100 -0.07 4.15 5.19
N SER A 101 -0.22 3.22 4.23
CA SER A 101 -1.00 1.98 4.40
C SER A 101 -0.44 1.01 5.44
N ILE A 102 0.81 1.25 5.89
CA ILE A 102 1.53 0.41 6.85
C ILE A 102 1.58 1.06 8.23
N THR A 103 1.71 2.38 8.28
CA THR A 103 1.83 3.13 9.53
C THR A 103 0.50 3.63 10.07
N GLY A 104 -0.42 4.00 9.19
CA GLY A 104 -1.69 4.62 9.57
C GLY A 104 -1.63 6.15 9.60
N ALA A 105 -2.70 6.76 10.09
CA ALA A 105 -2.89 8.20 10.16
C ALA A 105 -3.12 8.68 11.61
N PRO A 106 -2.49 9.78 12.06
CA PRO A 106 -1.43 10.58 11.42
C PRO A 106 -0.08 9.84 11.40
N LYS A 107 0.60 9.83 10.25
CA LYS A 107 1.80 8.99 10.00
C LYS A 107 2.88 9.10 11.09
N VAL A 108 3.26 10.31 11.48
CA VAL A 108 4.30 10.52 12.49
C VAL A 108 3.89 9.89 13.83
N ARG A 109 2.66 10.20 14.29
CA ARG A 109 2.20 9.71 15.59
C ARG A 109 2.04 8.20 15.63
N THR A 110 1.52 7.60 14.57
CA THR A 110 1.38 6.14 14.50
C THR A 110 2.74 5.44 14.41
N SER A 111 3.72 6.02 13.72
CA SER A 111 5.10 5.50 13.72
C SER A 111 5.73 5.50 15.11
N GLU A 112 5.54 6.57 15.91
CA GLU A 112 6.00 6.64 17.30
C GLU A 112 5.34 5.56 18.18
N ILE A 113 4.05 5.30 17.98
CA ILE A 113 3.31 4.27 18.72
C ILE A 113 3.83 2.87 18.33
N ILE A 114 4.03 2.62 17.05
CA ILE A 114 4.59 1.35 16.55
C ILE A 114 5.97 1.10 17.16
N GLU A 115 6.86 2.10 17.12
CA GLU A 115 8.20 2.02 17.72
C GLU A 115 8.14 1.71 19.23
N ALA A 116 7.20 2.33 19.93
CA ALA A 116 7.03 2.11 21.38
C ALA A 116 6.47 0.72 21.75
N LEU A 117 5.67 0.12 20.86
CA LEU A 117 5.01 -1.17 21.11
C LEU A 117 5.79 -2.37 20.57
N GLU A 118 6.49 -2.20 19.45
CA GLU A 118 7.24 -3.26 18.78
C GLU A 118 8.68 -3.27 19.26
N GLY A 119 9.14 -3.60 20.29
CA GLY A 119 10.50 -3.54 20.87
C GLY A 119 11.68 -3.79 19.90
N ASP A 120 11.44 -4.40 18.73
CA ASP A 120 12.44 -4.71 17.72
C ASP A 120 12.15 -4.01 16.37
N GLY A 121 13.19 -3.73 15.61
CA GLY A 121 13.06 -3.16 14.27
C GLY A 121 12.50 -4.17 13.27
N ARG A 122 11.63 -3.71 12.37
CA ARG A 122 10.97 -4.54 11.35
C ARG A 122 11.90 -5.07 10.25
N GLY A 123 13.15 -4.62 10.18
CA GLY A 123 14.11 -5.04 9.15
C GLY A 123 13.60 -4.72 7.74
N ILE A 124 13.55 -5.75 6.88
CA ILE A 124 13.02 -5.63 5.51
C ILE A 124 11.49 -5.52 5.51
N TYR A 125 10.82 -6.14 6.47
CA TYR A 125 9.37 -6.10 6.57
C TYR A 125 8.84 -4.66 6.60
N THR A 126 7.85 -4.37 5.77
CA THR A 126 7.25 -3.04 5.57
C THR A 126 8.18 -1.97 4.96
N GLY A 127 9.40 -2.34 4.59
CA GLY A 127 10.31 -1.51 3.80
C GLY A 127 9.90 -1.40 2.34
N ALA A 128 10.84 -1.01 1.48
CA ALA A 128 10.65 -0.96 0.03
C ALA A 128 11.63 -1.84 -0.71
N ILE A 129 11.11 -2.60 -1.65
CA ILE A 129 11.91 -3.37 -2.60
C ILE A 129 11.57 -2.90 -4.01
N GLY A 130 12.58 -2.63 -4.82
CA GLY A 130 12.32 -2.15 -6.16
C GLY A 130 13.53 -2.14 -7.06
N ALA A 131 13.36 -1.59 -8.23
CA ALA A 131 14.39 -1.44 -9.24
C ALA A 131 14.46 -0.01 -9.77
N LEU A 132 15.66 0.39 -10.11
CA LEU A 132 15.97 1.64 -10.78
C LEU A 132 16.62 1.29 -12.12
N ALA A 133 15.96 1.62 -13.22
CA ALA A 133 16.46 1.38 -14.55
C ALA A 133 17.39 2.52 -15.03
N PRO A 134 18.30 2.24 -15.99
CA PRO A 134 19.23 3.25 -16.52
C PRO A 134 18.56 4.43 -17.21
N ASP A 135 17.32 4.28 -17.69
CA ASP A 135 16.52 5.34 -18.29
C ASP A 135 15.85 6.26 -17.25
N GLY A 136 16.05 5.98 -15.94
CA GLY A 136 15.46 6.71 -14.83
C GLY A 136 14.08 6.20 -14.43
N THR A 137 13.55 5.16 -15.09
CA THR A 137 12.31 4.50 -14.64
C THR A 137 12.55 3.80 -13.31
N MET A 138 11.61 3.94 -12.38
CA MET A 138 11.70 3.36 -11.04
C MET A 138 10.39 2.67 -10.69
N GLU A 139 10.50 1.49 -10.08
CA GLU A 139 9.36 0.77 -9.55
C GLU A 139 9.71 0.21 -8.17
N PHE A 140 8.88 0.49 -7.18
CA PHE A 140 9.05 0.02 -5.80
C PHE A 140 7.76 -0.58 -5.28
N ASN A 141 7.90 -1.65 -4.52
CA ASN A 141 6.81 -2.29 -3.82
C ASN A 141 7.09 -2.30 -2.31
N ILE A 142 6.03 -2.28 -1.51
CA ILE A 142 6.15 -2.43 -0.07
C ILE A 142 6.47 -3.90 0.23
N ALA A 143 7.48 -4.14 1.06
CA ALA A 143 7.92 -5.47 1.45
C ALA A 143 6.99 -6.10 2.49
N ILE A 144 5.77 -6.43 2.08
CA ILE A 144 4.82 -7.27 2.81
C ILE A 144 4.65 -8.60 2.07
N ARG A 145 4.21 -9.65 2.78
CA ARG A 145 4.10 -11.01 2.21
C ARG A 145 5.42 -11.48 1.56
N THR A 146 6.53 -11.05 2.15
CA THR A 146 7.88 -11.24 1.64
C THR A 146 8.68 -12.07 2.62
N VAL A 147 9.26 -13.17 2.15
CA VAL A 147 10.20 -14.00 2.93
C VAL A 147 11.61 -13.48 2.65
N TRP A 148 12.34 -13.15 3.70
CA TRP A 148 13.76 -12.87 3.64
C TRP A 148 14.56 -14.10 4.07
N ILE A 149 15.56 -14.49 3.28
CA ILE A 149 16.39 -15.66 3.53
C ILE A 149 17.85 -15.23 3.63
N ASP A 150 18.44 -15.43 4.80
CA ASP A 150 19.88 -15.34 4.97
C ASP A 150 20.50 -16.71 4.69
N ARG A 151 21.23 -16.81 3.58
CA ARG A 151 21.85 -18.07 3.16
C ARG A 151 23.11 -18.40 3.93
N GLU A 152 23.77 -17.40 4.53
CA GLU A 152 24.98 -17.60 5.33
C GLU A 152 24.61 -18.12 6.73
N LEU A 153 23.57 -17.55 7.33
CA LEU A 153 23.06 -17.98 8.62
C LEU A 153 22.09 -19.18 8.54
N GLY A 154 21.58 -19.48 7.34
CA GLY A 154 20.57 -20.52 7.12
C GLY A 154 19.22 -20.21 7.78
N THR A 155 18.89 -18.93 7.94
CA THR A 155 17.65 -18.46 8.56
C THR A 155 16.71 -17.88 7.53
N ALA A 156 15.40 -17.93 7.83
CA ALA A 156 14.38 -17.26 7.04
C ALA A 156 13.45 -16.46 7.97
N GLU A 157 13.12 -15.25 7.57
CA GLU A 157 12.22 -14.38 8.30
C GLU A 157 11.02 -14.03 7.43
N TYR A 158 9.84 -14.02 8.03
CA TYR A 158 8.59 -13.62 7.39
C TYR A 158 7.79 -12.71 8.33
N GLY A 159 7.78 -11.41 8.03
CA GLY A 159 7.02 -10.44 8.79
C GLY A 159 5.52 -10.54 8.49
N VAL A 160 4.71 -10.61 9.53
CA VAL A 160 3.24 -10.65 9.46
C VAL A 160 2.66 -9.49 10.24
N GLY A 161 1.52 -8.98 9.79
CA GLY A 161 0.79 -7.94 10.49
C GLY A 161 -0.51 -7.58 9.77
N GLY A 162 -1.46 -7.05 10.52
CA GLY A 162 -2.75 -6.56 10.04
C GLY A 162 -2.92 -5.05 10.25
N GLY A 163 -3.90 -4.47 9.58
CA GLY A 163 -4.32 -3.10 9.83
C GLY A 163 -5.42 -3.06 10.87
N ILE A 164 -5.27 -2.24 11.90
CA ILE A 164 -6.25 -2.08 12.97
C ILE A 164 -6.97 -0.74 12.79
N VAL A 165 -8.28 -0.76 12.79
CA VAL A 165 -9.17 0.40 12.80
C VAL A 165 -10.06 0.36 14.05
N TRP A 166 -10.80 1.44 14.31
CA TRP A 166 -11.65 1.53 15.49
C TRP A 166 -12.66 0.38 15.64
N ASP A 167 -13.20 -0.09 14.52
CA ASP A 167 -14.19 -1.17 14.48
C ASP A 167 -13.57 -2.58 14.33
N SER A 168 -12.24 -2.71 14.40
CA SER A 168 -11.55 -4.00 14.31
C SER A 168 -11.84 -4.84 15.55
N ASN A 169 -12.13 -6.13 15.31
CA ASN A 169 -12.21 -7.13 16.36
C ASN A 169 -10.83 -7.77 16.55
N PRO A 170 -10.18 -7.64 17.73
CA PRO A 170 -8.84 -8.18 17.97
C PRO A 170 -8.71 -9.67 17.67
N ASP A 171 -9.75 -10.47 17.93
CA ASP A 171 -9.74 -11.92 17.72
C ASP A 171 -9.81 -12.30 16.23
N GLU A 172 -10.27 -11.37 15.37
CA GLU A 172 -10.35 -11.58 13.91
C GLU A 172 -9.12 -11.04 13.18
N GLU A 173 -8.40 -10.09 13.78
CA GLU A 173 -7.20 -9.48 13.21
C GLU A 173 -5.92 -10.28 13.55
N TRP A 174 -5.96 -11.13 14.56
CA TRP A 174 -4.88 -12.04 14.98
C TRP A 174 -5.01 -13.38 14.26
#